data_7ad4f7df1a5651f15bb983eaaeb95c18
#
_entry.id   7ad4f7df1a5651f15bb983eaaeb95c18
#
_cell.length_a   1.000
_cell.length_b   1.000
_cell.length_c   1.000
_cell.angle_alpha   90.00
_cell.angle_beta   90.00
_cell.angle_gamma   90.00
#
_symmetry.space_group_name_H-M   'P 1'
#
loop_
_entity.id
_entity.type
_entity.pdbx_description
1 polymer ?
#
loop_
_entity_poly.entity_id
_entity_poly.type
_entity_poly.pdbx_seq_one_letter_code
_entity_poly.pdbx_strand_id
1 'polypeptide(L)'
;NAWTSFDETNYVEDIPSNQIENWAKIQAERFENAVIRGFHTELETVYEEYNMGLTRDDGKMFDKIMANLFPNHPYGTQTTIGKQEHLKNPSITYIKNYYKTYYVPNNMAICMAGDFNPDEAIKIIDKYFGQLEPNDNLPEVAEYQPKPLTEVKESEVYGLESETVAIAWPVAGARSEGALIGEI
;
A
#
# COMPACT_ATOMS: atom_id res chain seq x y z
N ASN A 1 1.56 -14.03 0.76
CA ASN A 1 1.28 -12.98 1.73
C ASN A 1 1.13 -11.64 1.01
N ALA A 2 0.46 -10.64 1.62
CA ALA A 2 0.30 -9.32 1.01
C ALA A 2 0.19 -8.24 2.09
N TRP A 3 0.62 -7.03 1.76
CA TRP A 3 0.47 -5.86 2.62
C TRP A 3 0.40 -4.57 1.78
N THR A 4 -0.19 -3.54 2.35
CA THR A 4 -0.35 -2.22 1.72
C THR A 4 0.27 -1.15 2.61
N SER A 5 1.05 -0.27 2.00
CA SER A 5 1.54 0.96 2.61
C SER A 5 0.87 2.18 1.98
N PHE A 6 1.36 3.38 2.26
CA PHE A 6 0.83 4.61 1.65
C PHE A 6 1.09 4.68 0.13
N ASP A 7 2.16 4.08 -0.35
CA ASP A 7 2.63 4.27 -1.73
C ASP A 7 2.57 2.99 -2.56
N GLU A 8 2.41 1.82 -1.94
CA GLU A 8 2.47 0.55 -2.65
C GLU A 8 1.62 -0.55 -2.01
N THR A 9 1.24 -1.53 -2.82
CA THR A 9 0.69 -2.80 -2.39
C THR A 9 1.64 -3.90 -2.83
N ASN A 10 2.13 -4.70 -1.90
CA ASN A 10 3.05 -5.79 -2.16
C ASN A 10 2.38 -7.15 -2.02
N TYR A 11 2.66 -8.04 -2.95
CA TYR A 11 2.33 -9.46 -2.91
C TYR A 11 3.63 -10.23 -2.79
N VAL A 12 3.81 -10.95 -1.70
CA VAL A 12 5.07 -11.65 -1.38
C VAL A 12 4.83 -13.15 -1.31
N GLU A 13 5.62 -13.90 -2.04
CA GLU A 13 5.48 -15.33 -2.17
C GLU A 13 6.85 -16.01 -2.15
N ASP A 14 6.98 -17.02 -1.29
CA ASP A 14 8.14 -17.91 -1.27
C ASP A 14 7.79 -19.17 -2.04
N ILE A 15 8.56 -19.46 -3.09
CA ILE A 15 8.32 -20.60 -3.97
C ILE A 15 9.62 -21.40 -4.17
N PRO A 16 9.53 -22.71 -4.39
CA PRO A 16 10.67 -23.49 -4.83
C PRO A 16 11.22 -23.02 -6.19
N SER A 17 12.55 -23.00 -6.36
CA SER A 17 13.19 -22.50 -7.59
C SER A 17 12.74 -23.22 -8.87
N ASN A 18 12.33 -24.47 -8.77
CA ASN A 18 11.79 -25.26 -9.89
C ASN A 18 10.30 -24.99 -10.19
N GLN A 19 9.65 -24.02 -9.52
CA GLN A 19 8.23 -23.70 -9.69
C GLN A 19 7.99 -22.27 -10.23
N ILE A 20 9.02 -21.58 -10.69
CA ILE A 20 8.91 -20.22 -11.21
C ILE A 20 7.88 -20.12 -12.34
N GLU A 21 7.86 -21.10 -13.26
CA GLU A 21 6.91 -21.09 -14.38
C GLU A 21 5.46 -21.30 -13.91
N ASN A 22 5.23 -22.21 -12.97
CA ASN A 22 3.89 -22.40 -12.38
C ASN A 22 3.42 -21.18 -11.61
N TRP A 23 4.32 -20.55 -10.85
CA TRP A 23 4.06 -19.29 -10.17
C TRP A 23 3.67 -18.20 -11.17
N ALA A 24 4.48 -17.98 -12.20
CA ALA A 24 4.23 -16.95 -13.21
C ALA A 24 2.87 -17.14 -13.90
N LYS A 25 2.53 -18.38 -14.24
CA LYS A 25 1.23 -18.70 -14.84
C LYS A 25 0.06 -18.38 -13.91
N ILE A 26 0.14 -18.75 -12.63
CA ILE A 26 -0.92 -18.54 -11.65
C ILE A 26 -1.08 -17.03 -11.37
N GLN A 27 0.04 -16.33 -11.20
CA GLN A 27 0.00 -14.91 -10.86
C GLN A 27 -0.47 -14.05 -12.04
N ALA A 28 -0.01 -14.33 -13.26
CA ALA A 28 -0.48 -13.63 -14.45
C ALA A 28 -2.02 -13.80 -14.61
N GLU A 29 -2.53 -15.03 -14.50
CA GLU A 29 -3.96 -15.32 -14.54
C GLU A 29 -4.73 -14.57 -13.43
N ARG A 30 -4.19 -14.50 -12.22
CA ARG A 30 -4.81 -13.77 -11.11
C ARG A 30 -4.94 -12.27 -11.40
N PHE A 31 -3.93 -11.66 -12.01
CA PHE A 31 -3.94 -10.23 -12.34
C PHE A 31 -4.77 -9.94 -13.59
N GLU A 32 -4.78 -10.81 -14.58
CA GLU A 32 -5.58 -10.66 -15.79
C GLU A 32 -7.09 -10.84 -15.52
N ASN A 33 -7.44 -11.91 -14.80
CA ASN A 33 -8.81 -12.35 -14.59
C ASN A 33 -9.22 -12.30 -13.11
N ALA A 34 -9.00 -11.16 -12.46
CA ALA A 34 -9.32 -11.01 -11.04
C ALA A 34 -10.80 -11.29 -10.76
N VAL A 35 -11.05 -12.32 -9.97
CA VAL A 35 -12.40 -12.71 -9.52
C VAL A 35 -12.60 -12.26 -8.09
N ILE A 36 -13.38 -11.21 -7.89
CA ILE A 36 -13.70 -10.67 -6.57
C ILE A 36 -14.81 -11.53 -5.95
N ARG A 37 -14.43 -12.70 -5.41
CA ARG A 37 -15.33 -13.60 -4.65
C ARG A 37 -15.20 -13.33 -3.17
N GLY A 38 -16.28 -13.67 -2.43
CA GLY A 38 -16.28 -13.53 -0.98
C GLY A 38 -16.13 -12.08 -0.49
N PHE A 39 -16.37 -11.09 -1.36
CA PHE A 39 -16.14 -9.68 -1.08
C PHE A 39 -16.81 -9.20 0.22
N HIS A 40 -18.04 -9.62 0.48
CA HIS A 40 -18.75 -9.19 1.70
C HIS A 40 -18.12 -9.78 2.96
N THR A 41 -17.70 -11.06 2.92
CA THR A 41 -17.04 -11.71 4.06
C THR A 41 -15.69 -11.06 4.34
N GLU A 42 -14.91 -10.78 3.27
CA GLU A 42 -13.64 -10.07 3.40
C GLU A 42 -13.83 -8.66 3.94
N LEU A 43 -14.86 -7.97 3.50
CA LEU A 43 -15.18 -6.64 3.99
C LEU A 43 -15.50 -6.65 5.49
N GLU A 44 -16.22 -7.66 5.98
CA GLU A 44 -16.46 -7.84 7.41
C GLU A 44 -15.14 -8.02 8.18
N THR A 45 -14.20 -8.81 7.62
CA THR A 45 -12.86 -8.99 8.21
C THR A 45 -12.11 -7.66 8.27
N VAL A 46 -12.05 -6.89 7.18
CA VAL A 46 -11.40 -5.58 7.14
C VAL A 46 -12.08 -4.59 8.10
N TYR A 47 -13.39 -4.67 8.25
CA TYR A 47 -14.11 -3.84 9.22
C TYR A 47 -13.74 -4.17 10.66
N GLU A 48 -13.55 -5.45 10.99
CA GLU A 48 -13.07 -5.87 12.32
C GLU A 48 -11.59 -5.45 12.52
N GLU A 49 -10.75 -5.51 11.50
CA GLU A 49 -9.38 -4.97 11.55
C GLU A 49 -9.40 -3.46 11.84
N TYR A 50 -10.30 -2.72 11.19
CA TYR A 50 -10.51 -1.29 11.50
C TYR A 50 -10.89 -1.08 12.97
N ASN A 51 -11.86 -1.86 13.47
CA ASN A 51 -12.29 -1.77 14.88
C ASN A 51 -11.15 -2.10 15.84
N MET A 52 -10.34 -3.13 15.56
CA MET A 52 -9.15 -3.45 16.36
C MET A 52 -8.13 -2.31 16.35
N GLY A 53 -7.92 -1.66 15.21
CA GLY A 53 -7.05 -0.49 15.10
C GLY A 53 -7.47 0.67 16.01
N LEU A 54 -8.77 0.86 16.19
CA LEU A 54 -9.31 1.90 17.09
C LEU A 54 -9.01 1.66 18.58
N THR A 55 -8.64 0.46 18.97
CA THR A 55 -8.29 0.12 20.36
C THR A 55 -6.80 0.28 20.67
N ARG A 56 -5.96 0.49 19.66
CA ARG A 56 -4.51 0.60 19.78
C ARG A 56 -4.09 2.05 19.88
N ASP A 57 -3.40 2.40 20.95
CA ASP A 57 -2.99 3.78 21.21
C ASP A 57 -1.83 4.21 20.32
N ASP A 58 -0.93 3.29 19.97
CA ASP A 58 0.17 3.53 19.01
C ASP A 58 -0.35 3.94 17.63
N GLY A 59 -1.38 3.26 17.12
CA GLY A 59 -2.03 3.61 15.85
C GLY A 59 -2.66 4.99 15.87
N LYS A 60 -3.43 5.32 16.91
CA LYS A 60 -4.04 6.65 17.09
C LYS A 60 -2.98 7.75 17.17
N MET A 61 -1.87 7.48 17.89
CA MET A 61 -0.75 8.41 18.01
C MET A 61 -0.08 8.64 16.65
N PHE A 62 0.19 7.56 15.91
CA PHE A 62 0.77 7.64 14.57
C PHE A 62 -0.11 8.46 13.63
N ASP A 63 -1.40 8.19 13.56
CA ASP A 63 -2.34 8.94 12.73
C ASP A 63 -2.34 10.43 13.08
N LYS A 64 -2.26 10.74 14.38
CA LYS A 64 -2.21 12.13 14.86
C LYS A 64 -0.91 12.84 14.49
N ILE A 65 0.22 12.13 14.57
CA ILE A 65 1.53 12.63 14.12
C ILE A 65 1.48 12.94 12.63
N MET A 66 1.00 11.99 11.82
CA MET A 66 0.91 12.17 10.38
C MET A 66 -0.01 13.34 9.99
N ALA A 67 -1.16 13.47 10.65
CA ALA A 67 -2.08 14.60 10.43
C ALA A 67 -1.45 15.96 10.77
N ASN A 68 -0.61 16.03 11.80
CA ASN A 68 0.09 17.25 12.18
C ASN A 68 1.24 17.59 11.23
N LEU A 69 2.03 16.59 10.81
CA LEU A 69 3.17 16.78 9.91
C LEU A 69 2.73 17.07 8.47
N PHE A 70 1.66 16.42 8.00
CA PHE A 70 1.23 16.43 6.60
C PHE A 70 -0.26 16.82 6.44
N PRO A 71 -0.71 17.99 6.96
CA PRO A 71 -2.14 18.32 7.02
C PRO A 71 -2.81 18.48 5.64
N ASN A 72 -2.05 18.67 4.59
CA ASN A 72 -2.53 18.83 3.21
C ASN A 72 -1.99 17.78 2.25
N HIS A 73 -1.42 16.70 2.77
CA HIS A 73 -0.88 15.59 1.99
C HIS A 73 -1.67 14.30 2.29
N PRO A 74 -1.82 13.36 1.34
CA PRO A 74 -2.47 12.07 1.61
C PRO A 74 -1.96 11.35 2.85
N TYR A 75 -0.68 11.43 3.16
CA TYR A 75 -0.09 10.82 4.36
C TYR A 75 -0.74 11.27 5.68
N GLY A 76 -1.24 12.48 5.75
CA GLY A 76 -1.89 13.01 6.96
C GLY A 76 -3.41 13.07 6.87
N THR A 77 -4.00 12.89 5.69
CA THR A 77 -5.45 13.02 5.47
C THR A 77 -6.15 11.69 5.21
N GLN A 78 -5.38 10.63 4.93
CA GLN A 78 -5.88 9.30 4.61
C GLN A 78 -5.11 8.25 5.42
N THR A 79 -5.75 7.11 5.63
CA THR A 79 -5.13 5.92 6.21
C THR A 79 -5.24 4.76 5.22
N THR A 80 -4.36 3.77 5.32
CA THR A 80 -4.38 2.60 4.44
C THR A 80 -5.65 1.78 4.59
N ILE A 81 -6.21 1.70 5.80
CA ILE A 81 -7.45 0.98 6.07
C ILE A 81 -8.71 1.78 5.68
N GLY A 82 -8.58 3.08 5.46
CA GLY A 82 -9.69 3.96 5.11
C GLY A 82 -10.54 4.41 6.30
N LYS A 83 -11.79 4.75 6.03
CA LYS A 83 -12.74 5.24 7.02
C LYS A 83 -13.89 4.26 7.20
N GLN A 84 -14.49 4.25 8.40
CA GLN A 84 -15.62 3.39 8.74
C GLN A 84 -16.78 3.48 7.73
N GLU A 85 -17.10 4.68 7.29
CA GLU A 85 -18.17 4.93 6.31
C GLU A 85 -17.92 4.27 4.95
N HIS A 86 -16.65 4.21 4.52
CA HIS A 86 -16.24 3.57 3.28
C HIS A 86 -16.33 2.03 3.39
N LEU A 87 -16.04 1.49 4.56
CA LEU A 87 -16.10 0.04 4.82
C LEU A 87 -17.53 -0.46 5.01
N LYS A 88 -18.43 0.38 5.54
CA LYS A 88 -19.84 -0.02 5.75
C LYS A 88 -20.66 -0.13 4.46
N ASN A 89 -20.33 0.64 3.45
CA ASN A 89 -21.13 0.72 2.22
C ASN A 89 -20.27 0.88 0.97
N PRO A 90 -19.36 -0.06 0.67
CA PRO A 90 -18.49 0.04 -0.49
C PRO A 90 -19.26 -0.26 -1.77
N SER A 91 -18.84 0.42 -2.85
CA SER A 91 -19.31 0.09 -4.20
C SER A 91 -18.40 -0.96 -4.83
N ILE A 92 -18.92 -2.16 -5.06
CA ILE A 92 -18.16 -3.21 -5.77
C ILE A 92 -17.78 -2.78 -7.20
N THR A 93 -18.61 -1.94 -7.83
CA THR A 93 -18.32 -1.38 -9.16
C THR A 93 -17.11 -0.45 -9.07
N TYR A 94 -17.04 0.37 -8.03
CA TYR A 94 -15.89 1.25 -7.81
C TYR A 94 -14.60 0.44 -7.58
N ILE A 95 -14.66 -0.60 -6.77
CA ILE A 95 -13.52 -1.48 -6.50
C ILE A 95 -13.04 -2.18 -7.78
N LYS A 96 -13.95 -2.71 -8.59
CA LYS A 96 -13.61 -3.31 -9.88
C LYS A 96 -12.96 -2.31 -10.83
N ASN A 97 -13.49 -1.09 -10.89
CA ASN A 97 -12.94 -0.02 -11.73
C ASN A 97 -11.53 0.40 -11.21
N TYR A 98 -11.36 0.52 -9.90
CA TYR A 98 -10.07 0.81 -9.30
C TYR A 98 -9.04 -0.26 -9.66
N TYR A 99 -9.39 -1.53 -9.49
CA TYR A 99 -8.54 -2.65 -9.85
C TYR A 99 -8.13 -2.59 -11.34
N LYS A 100 -9.11 -2.46 -12.24
CA LYS A 100 -8.88 -2.36 -13.68
C LYS A 100 -8.01 -1.15 -14.08
N THR A 101 -8.07 -0.07 -13.32
CA THR A 101 -7.30 1.13 -13.61
C THR A 101 -5.85 0.99 -13.18
N TYR A 102 -5.58 0.46 -11.98
CA TYR A 102 -4.27 0.55 -11.34
C TYR A 102 -3.49 -0.77 -11.31
N TYR A 103 -4.14 -1.94 -11.41
CA TYR A 103 -3.48 -3.24 -11.42
C TYR A 103 -3.17 -3.68 -12.87
N VAL A 104 -2.27 -2.94 -13.49
CA VAL A 104 -1.88 -3.08 -14.90
C VAL A 104 -0.37 -3.11 -15.03
N PRO A 105 0.20 -3.78 -16.06
CA PRO A 105 1.64 -4.06 -16.12
C PRO A 105 2.51 -2.79 -16.11
N ASN A 106 2.04 -1.69 -16.66
CA ASN A 106 2.77 -0.42 -16.64
C ASN A 106 2.68 0.35 -15.30
N ASN A 107 2.00 -0.21 -14.30
CA ASN A 107 1.95 0.26 -12.91
C ASN A 107 2.39 -0.81 -11.90
N MET A 108 3.04 -1.87 -12.35
CA MET A 108 3.47 -2.99 -11.52
C MET A 108 4.94 -3.30 -11.75
N ALA A 109 5.58 -3.89 -10.76
CA ALA A 109 6.94 -4.39 -10.84
C ALA A 109 7.02 -5.80 -10.25
N ILE A 110 7.85 -6.65 -10.82
CA ILE A 110 8.18 -7.96 -10.29
C ILE A 110 9.62 -7.92 -9.80
N CYS A 111 9.82 -8.17 -8.51
CA CYS A 111 11.13 -8.31 -7.90
C CYS A 111 11.33 -9.76 -7.47
N MET A 112 12.40 -10.38 -7.91
CA MET A 112 12.73 -11.77 -7.58
C MET A 112 14.12 -11.85 -6.97
N ALA A 113 14.26 -12.63 -5.90
CA ALA A 113 15.55 -12.96 -5.28
C ALA A 113 15.58 -14.43 -4.91
N GLY A 114 16.72 -15.09 -5.14
CA GLY A 114 16.88 -16.51 -4.82
C GLY A 114 17.79 -17.24 -5.79
N ASP A 115 17.70 -18.56 -5.76
CA ASP A 115 18.51 -19.48 -6.61
C ASP A 115 17.79 -19.74 -7.95
N PHE A 116 18.05 -18.91 -8.95
CA PHE A 116 17.52 -19.07 -10.30
C PHE A 116 18.42 -18.39 -11.36
N ASN A 117 18.24 -18.77 -12.62
CA ASN A 117 18.88 -18.10 -13.74
C ASN A 117 18.02 -16.88 -14.15
N PRO A 118 18.55 -15.64 -14.08
CA PRO A 118 17.78 -14.43 -14.40
C PRO A 118 17.26 -14.39 -15.85
N ASP A 119 18.06 -14.84 -16.82
CA ASP A 119 17.69 -14.82 -18.25
C ASP A 119 16.55 -15.78 -18.55
N GLU A 120 16.50 -16.92 -17.86
CA GLU A 120 15.40 -17.88 -17.98
C GLU A 120 14.14 -17.36 -17.27
N ALA A 121 14.30 -16.77 -16.08
CA ALA A 121 13.20 -16.20 -15.34
C ALA A 121 12.52 -15.06 -16.12
N ILE A 122 13.31 -14.16 -16.75
CA ILE A 122 12.78 -13.10 -17.61
C ILE A 122 11.95 -13.66 -18.76
N LYS A 123 12.41 -14.72 -19.43
CA LYS A 123 11.64 -15.36 -20.52
C LYS A 123 10.32 -15.96 -20.03
N ILE A 124 10.32 -16.54 -18.83
CA ILE A 124 9.10 -17.08 -18.22
C ILE A 124 8.14 -15.94 -17.88
N ILE A 125 8.65 -14.87 -17.26
CA ILE A 125 7.83 -13.70 -16.92
C ILE A 125 7.23 -13.08 -18.18
N ASP A 126 8.03 -12.84 -19.21
CA ASP A 126 7.58 -12.27 -20.49
C ASP A 126 6.50 -13.15 -21.14
N LYS A 127 6.66 -14.46 -21.10
CA LYS A 127 5.68 -15.41 -21.65
C LYS A 127 4.29 -15.28 -21.03
N TYR A 128 4.18 -15.02 -19.73
CA TYR A 128 2.92 -15.00 -19.02
C TYR A 128 2.43 -13.56 -18.73
N PHE A 129 3.28 -12.68 -18.23
CA PHE A 129 2.92 -11.31 -17.90
C PHE A 129 3.00 -10.35 -19.09
N GLY A 130 3.81 -10.66 -20.10
CA GLY A 130 3.90 -9.86 -21.32
C GLY A 130 2.61 -9.83 -22.16
N GLN A 131 1.62 -10.64 -21.80
CA GLN A 131 0.29 -10.65 -22.45
C GLN A 131 -0.71 -9.70 -21.78
N LEU A 132 -0.38 -9.16 -20.59
CA LEU A 132 -1.24 -8.24 -19.88
C LEU A 132 -1.30 -6.89 -20.60
N GLU A 133 -2.51 -6.36 -20.74
CA GLU A 133 -2.72 -5.09 -21.44
C GLU A 133 -2.39 -3.89 -20.52
N PRO A 134 -1.53 -2.97 -20.95
CA PRO A 134 -1.24 -1.76 -20.20
C PRO A 134 -2.44 -0.79 -20.22
N ASN A 135 -2.47 0.13 -19.27
CA ASN A 135 -3.42 1.23 -19.25
C ASN A 135 -2.71 2.54 -19.65
N ASP A 136 -2.89 2.96 -20.90
CA ASP A 136 -2.30 4.21 -21.40
C ASP A 136 -2.90 5.47 -20.77
N ASN A 137 -4.01 5.32 -20.03
CA ASN A 137 -4.69 6.41 -19.33
C ASN A 137 -4.57 6.29 -17.81
N LEU A 138 -3.42 5.83 -17.32
CA LEU A 138 -3.15 5.86 -15.88
C LEU A 138 -3.28 7.30 -15.36
N PRO A 139 -4.06 7.52 -14.29
CA PRO A 139 -4.13 8.83 -13.67
C PRO A 139 -2.74 9.29 -13.21
N GLU A 140 -2.40 10.53 -13.50
CA GLU A 140 -1.19 11.13 -12.96
C GLU A 140 -1.27 11.22 -11.43
N VAL A 141 -0.17 10.88 -10.77
CA VAL A 141 -0.05 11.08 -9.33
C VAL A 141 0.04 12.57 -9.06
N ALA A 142 -0.89 13.11 -8.30
CA ALA A 142 -0.86 14.51 -7.92
C ALA A 142 0.41 14.83 -7.12
N GLU A 143 1.15 15.85 -7.54
CA GLU A 143 2.26 16.36 -6.75
C GLU A 143 1.73 17.13 -5.54
N TYR A 144 1.99 16.59 -4.38
CA TYR A 144 1.71 17.26 -3.12
C TYR A 144 2.98 17.92 -2.60
N GLN A 145 2.94 19.24 -2.44
CA GLN A 145 4.03 19.96 -1.79
C GLN A 145 3.68 20.12 -0.31
N PRO A 146 4.39 19.44 0.59
CA PRO A 146 4.16 19.59 2.02
C PRO A 146 4.41 21.05 2.42
N LYS A 147 3.47 21.63 3.15
CA LYS A 147 3.67 22.99 3.69
C LYS A 147 4.71 22.92 4.81
N PRO A 148 5.69 23.84 4.83
CA PRO A 148 6.63 23.92 5.94
C PRO A 148 5.90 24.10 7.27
N LEU A 149 6.31 23.37 8.27
CA LEU A 149 5.83 23.59 9.64
C LEU A 149 6.50 24.87 10.19
N THR A 150 5.70 25.83 10.54
CA THR A 150 6.16 27.14 11.04
C THR A 150 6.06 27.26 12.57
N GLU A 151 5.44 26.29 13.22
CA GLU A 151 5.23 26.24 14.66
C GLU A 151 5.20 24.80 15.15
N VAL A 152 5.45 24.61 16.44
CA VAL A 152 5.26 23.33 17.10
C VAL A 152 3.78 22.99 17.17
N LYS A 153 3.40 21.79 16.75
CA LYS A 153 2.05 21.26 16.88
C LYS A 153 2.02 20.29 18.05
N GLU A 154 1.24 20.63 19.07
CA GLU A 154 0.99 19.77 20.21
C GLU A 154 -0.36 19.10 20.06
N SER A 155 -0.44 17.83 20.41
CA SER A 155 -1.67 17.05 20.36
C SER A 155 -1.66 16.00 21.46
N GLU A 156 -2.84 15.69 21.97
CA GLU A 156 -3.06 14.63 22.95
C GLU A 156 -3.93 13.54 22.32
N VAL A 157 -3.59 12.29 22.64
CA VAL A 157 -4.35 11.11 22.29
C VAL A 157 -4.67 10.36 23.56
N TYR A 158 -5.95 10.03 23.73
CA TYR A 158 -6.43 9.31 24.92
C TYR A 158 -6.57 7.82 24.60
N GLY A 159 -6.03 6.99 25.47
CA GLY A 159 -6.02 5.54 25.33
C GLY A 159 -5.97 4.82 26.67
N LEU A 160 -5.73 3.53 26.61
CA LEU A 160 -5.71 2.65 27.78
C LEU A 160 -4.29 2.15 28.12
N GLU A 161 -3.31 2.46 27.27
CA GLU A 161 -1.92 2.04 27.45
C GLU A 161 -1.14 3.04 28.33
N SER A 162 0.12 2.73 28.59
CA SER A 162 0.99 3.59 29.39
C SER A 162 1.21 4.94 28.69
N GLU A 163 1.35 5.99 29.51
CA GLU A 163 1.68 7.32 29.01
C GLU A 163 2.95 7.32 28.17
N THR A 164 2.85 7.86 26.97
CA THR A 164 3.95 7.93 26.00
C THR A 164 4.05 9.36 25.43
N VAL A 165 5.26 9.84 25.26
CA VAL A 165 5.54 11.10 24.57
C VAL A 165 6.24 10.78 23.25
N ALA A 166 5.71 11.31 22.16
CA ALA A 166 6.34 11.21 20.84
C ALA A 166 6.71 12.60 20.33
N ILE A 167 7.90 12.74 19.77
CA ILE A 167 8.37 13.96 19.11
C ILE A 167 8.71 13.58 17.67
N ALA A 168 8.16 14.29 16.71
CA ALA A 168 8.34 13.99 15.30
C ALA A 168 8.58 15.27 14.47
N TRP A 169 9.37 15.16 13.44
CA TRP A 169 9.62 16.23 12.47
C TRP A 169 9.76 15.63 11.06
N PRO A 170 9.41 16.38 10.01
CA PRO A 170 9.60 15.93 8.64
C PRO A 170 11.09 15.98 8.28
N VAL A 171 11.54 14.99 7.54
CA VAL A 171 12.88 14.93 6.94
C VAL A 171 12.75 14.89 5.41
N ALA A 172 13.89 14.98 4.73
CA ALA A 172 13.93 14.84 3.28
C ALA A 172 13.38 13.48 2.84
N GLY A 173 12.62 13.47 1.73
CA GLY A 173 11.98 12.24 1.23
C GLY A 173 12.99 11.16 0.83
N ALA A 174 12.57 9.90 0.90
CA ALA A 174 13.42 8.71 0.68
C ALA A 174 14.19 8.69 -0.66
N ARG A 175 13.76 9.46 -1.66
CA ARG A 175 14.43 9.59 -2.97
C ARG A 175 15.36 10.80 -3.06
N SER A 176 15.58 11.54 -1.98
CA SER A 176 16.46 12.70 -1.95
C SER A 176 17.85 12.34 -1.45
N GLU A 177 18.85 13.16 -1.76
CA GLU A 177 20.21 12.99 -1.24
C GLU A 177 20.28 13.07 0.29
N GLY A 178 19.31 13.71 0.93
CA GLY A 178 19.22 13.83 2.39
C GLY A 178 18.56 12.64 3.10
N ALA A 179 18.04 11.65 2.38
CA ALA A 179 17.31 10.53 2.98
C ALA A 179 18.18 9.73 3.95
N LEU A 180 19.42 9.43 3.58
CA LEU A 180 20.36 8.68 4.41
C LEU A 180 20.70 9.38 5.74
N ILE A 181 20.58 10.70 5.81
CA ILE A 181 20.84 11.46 7.05
C ILE A 181 19.67 11.30 8.03
N GLY A 182 18.47 11.05 7.55
CA GLY A 182 17.28 10.85 8.37
C GLY A 182 17.18 9.47 9.02
N GLU A 183 18.00 8.50 8.60
CA GLU A 183 18.06 7.14 9.14
C GLU A 183 19.10 6.95 10.26
N ILE A 184 19.90 7.96 10.56
CA ILE A 184 20.92 7.96 11.63
C ILE A 184 20.36 8.62 12.88
#